data_6a4a217238df430ed8b1f42c2d8de861
#
_entry.id   6a4a217238df430ed8b1f42c2d8de861
#
_cell.length_a   1.000
_cell.length_b   1.000
_cell.length_c   1.000
_cell.angle_alpha   90.00
_cell.angle_beta   90.00
_cell.angle_gamma   90.00
#
_symmetry.space_group_name_H-M   'P 1'
#
loop_
_entity.id
_entity.type
_entity.pdbx_description
1 polymer ?
#
loop_
_entity_poly.entity_id
_entity_poly.type
_entity_poly.pdbx_seq_one_letter_code
_entity_poly.pdbx_strand_id
1 'polypeptide(L)'
;RQYCEARHEPDRFLIHHGNLSAAYRETAEDAMKDEDALFTTVTTATLELGIDIGRLERAFQIDAPFTVSSFLQRMGRTGRRELPPEMWFVIREDEPEPRALLPETVPWKLLQGIALIQLYLEERWVEPPRLERLPYSLVYHQTMSTLAACGEMSPAALASRILTLPYFHRVSQEDFRT
;
A
#
# COMPACT_ATOMS: atom_id res chain seq x y z
N ARG A 1 -24.36 -1.73 7.33
CA ARG A 1 -25.27 -1.13 8.31
C ARG A 1 -26.64 -1.81 8.24
N GLN A 2 -27.39 -1.72 7.15
CA GLN A 2 -28.72 -2.37 7.00
C GLN A 2 -28.70 -3.88 7.32
N TYR A 3 -27.64 -4.59 6.96
CA TYR A 3 -27.47 -6.01 7.26
C TYR A 3 -27.35 -6.28 8.76
N CYS A 4 -26.59 -5.48 9.49
CA CYS A 4 -26.45 -5.59 10.94
C CYS A 4 -27.76 -5.19 11.65
N GLU A 5 -28.42 -4.14 11.18
CA GLU A 5 -29.73 -3.71 11.69
C GLU A 5 -30.79 -4.83 11.55
N ALA A 6 -30.84 -5.49 10.40
CA ALA A 6 -31.77 -6.60 10.14
C ALA A 6 -31.53 -7.82 11.04
N ARG A 7 -30.31 -7.99 11.56
CA ARG A 7 -29.92 -9.10 12.44
C ARG A 7 -29.81 -8.72 13.91
N HIS A 8 -30.13 -7.47 14.26
CA HIS A 8 -29.93 -6.93 15.61
C HIS A 8 -28.49 -7.06 16.12
N GLU A 9 -27.52 -7.02 15.20
CA GLU A 9 -26.09 -7.06 15.49
C GLU A 9 -25.52 -5.64 15.59
N PRO A 10 -24.52 -5.38 16.44
CA PRO A 10 -23.88 -4.08 16.49
C PRO A 10 -23.19 -3.77 15.16
N ASP A 11 -23.27 -2.50 14.74
CA ASP A 11 -22.54 -2.01 13.57
C ASP A 11 -21.05 -1.95 13.89
N ARG A 12 -20.29 -2.88 13.33
CA ARG A 12 -18.84 -3.01 13.49
C ARG A 12 -18.07 -2.63 12.22
N PHE A 13 -18.71 -1.89 11.32
CA PHE A 13 -18.09 -1.50 10.07
C PHE A 13 -17.64 -0.05 10.12
N LEU A 14 -16.37 0.16 9.83
CA LEU A 14 -15.75 1.47 9.63
C LEU A 14 -15.50 1.69 8.14
N ILE A 15 -15.54 2.95 7.73
CA ILE A 15 -15.24 3.34 6.35
C ILE A 15 -14.06 4.31 6.38
N HIS A 16 -13.07 4.06 5.53
CA HIS A 16 -11.91 4.93 5.38
C HIS A 16 -11.58 5.12 3.90
N HIS A 17 -11.78 6.33 3.38
CA HIS A 17 -11.39 6.68 2.01
C HIS A 17 -11.07 8.18 1.89
N GLY A 18 -10.35 8.57 0.83
CA GLY A 18 -9.81 9.93 0.66
C GLY A 18 -10.85 11.05 0.61
N ASN A 19 -12.10 10.75 0.24
CA ASN A 19 -13.18 11.76 0.15
C ASN A 19 -13.91 11.99 1.50
N LEU A 20 -13.57 11.27 2.55
CA LEU A 20 -14.09 11.55 3.89
C LEU A 20 -13.37 12.76 4.50
N SER A 21 -14.07 13.48 5.38
CA SER A 21 -13.42 14.53 6.16
C SER A 21 -12.31 13.97 7.05
N ALA A 22 -11.33 14.80 7.40
CA ALA A 22 -10.22 14.39 8.27
C ALA A 22 -10.73 13.80 9.60
N ALA A 23 -11.70 14.43 10.23
CA ALA A 23 -12.26 13.99 11.51
C ALA A 23 -12.84 12.55 11.45
N TYR A 24 -13.55 12.20 10.36
CA TYR A 24 -14.06 10.84 10.19
C TYR A 24 -12.96 9.81 9.97
N ARG A 25 -11.90 10.18 9.24
CA ARG A 25 -10.74 9.29 9.03
C ARG A 25 -10.00 9.06 10.33
N GLU A 26 -9.68 10.12 11.07
CA GLU A 26 -9.02 10.06 12.38
C GLU A 26 -9.81 9.18 13.37
N THR A 27 -11.13 9.33 13.44
CA THR A 27 -11.98 8.46 14.27
C THR A 27 -11.84 6.98 13.90
N ALA A 28 -11.81 6.66 12.61
CA ALA A 28 -11.63 5.28 12.15
C ALA A 28 -10.20 4.77 12.45
N GLU A 29 -9.19 5.62 12.28
CA GLU A 29 -7.79 5.30 12.57
C GLU A 29 -7.57 5.04 14.06
N ASP A 30 -8.16 5.86 14.94
CA ASP A 30 -8.08 5.67 16.39
C ASP A 30 -8.80 4.40 16.85
N ALA A 31 -9.96 4.10 16.26
CA ALA A 31 -10.66 2.84 16.54
C ALA A 31 -9.84 1.60 16.10
N MET A 32 -9.07 1.69 15.01
CA MET A 32 -8.21 0.59 14.55
C MET A 32 -6.99 0.35 15.46
N LYS A 33 -6.58 1.32 16.28
CA LYS A 33 -5.50 1.17 17.26
C LYS A 33 -5.94 0.40 18.51
N ASP A 34 -7.24 0.36 18.77
CA ASP A 34 -7.79 -0.41 19.90
C ASP A 34 -7.64 -1.90 19.62
N GLU A 35 -6.76 -2.53 20.37
CA GLU A 35 -6.42 -3.94 20.18
C GLU A 35 -7.54 -4.91 20.58
N ASP A 36 -8.45 -4.53 21.42
CA ASP A 36 -9.54 -5.38 21.91
C ASP A 36 -10.83 -5.17 21.11
N ALA A 37 -10.89 -4.13 20.29
CA ALA A 37 -12.05 -3.83 19.48
C ALA A 37 -12.15 -4.74 18.24
N LEU A 38 -13.35 -5.20 17.95
CA LEU A 38 -13.66 -6.04 16.78
C LEU A 38 -14.33 -5.18 15.71
N PHE A 39 -13.54 -4.68 14.77
CA PHE A 39 -14.03 -3.89 13.64
C PHE A 39 -13.60 -4.48 12.30
N THR A 40 -14.42 -4.21 11.28
CA THR A 40 -14.07 -4.41 9.89
C THR A 40 -14.02 -3.05 9.20
N THR A 41 -12.85 -2.65 8.73
CA THR A 41 -12.69 -1.37 8.02
C THR A 41 -12.75 -1.62 6.52
N VAL A 42 -13.69 -0.95 5.85
CA VAL A 42 -13.77 -0.90 4.39
C VAL A 42 -12.99 0.29 3.90
N THR A 43 -11.96 0.04 3.11
CA THR A 43 -11.04 1.09 2.64
C THR A 43 -10.71 0.98 1.16
N THR A 44 -10.28 2.08 0.59
CA THR A 44 -9.57 2.13 -0.69
C THR A 44 -8.06 2.03 -0.44
N ALA A 45 -7.21 2.49 -1.36
CA ALA A 45 -5.75 2.49 -1.20
C ALA A 45 -5.23 3.41 -0.07
N THR A 46 -6.09 4.12 0.64
CA THR A 46 -5.69 5.11 1.65
C THR A 46 -4.95 4.52 2.86
N LEU A 47 -5.14 3.25 3.15
CA LEU A 47 -4.46 2.55 4.25
C LEU A 47 -3.18 1.80 3.82
N GLU A 48 -2.76 1.91 2.56
CA GLU A 48 -1.52 1.27 2.08
C GLU A 48 -0.27 1.89 2.70
N LEU A 49 -0.24 3.22 2.79
CA LEU A 49 0.98 3.96 3.16
C LEU A 49 0.75 4.98 4.28
N GLY A 50 1.74 5.14 5.12
CA GLY A 50 1.96 6.32 5.95
C GLY A 50 1.05 6.50 7.17
N ILE A 51 0.16 5.56 7.47
CA ILE A 51 -0.76 5.66 8.60
C ILE A 51 -0.40 4.60 9.63
N ASP A 52 -0.25 5.02 10.88
CA ASP A 52 -0.11 4.10 12.01
C ASP A 52 -1.50 3.68 12.50
N ILE A 53 -1.96 2.56 11.98
CA ILE A 53 -3.25 1.93 12.33
C ILE A 53 -3.06 0.65 13.16
N GLY A 54 -1.85 0.43 13.66
CA GLY A 54 -1.50 -0.84 14.25
C GLY A 54 -1.47 -1.99 13.22
N ARG A 55 -1.43 -3.21 13.69
CA ARG A 55 -1.46 -4.41 12.83
C ARG A 55 -2.85 -5.02 12.86
N LEU A 56 -3.42 -5.17 11.70
CA LEU A 56 -4.72 -5.83 11.51
C LEU A 56 -4.54 -7.35 11.64
N GLU A 57 -5.59 -8.04 12.05
CA GLU A 57 -5.58 -9.50 12.11
C GLU A 57 -5.46 -10.09 10.70
N ARG A 58 -6.32 -9.67 9.77
CA ARG A 58 -6.35 -10.10 8.38
C ARG A 58 -6.86 -9.02 7.44
N ALA A 59 -6.61 -9.18 6.15
CA ALA A 59 -7.14 -8.32 5.11
C ALA A 59 -7.93 -9.12 4.08
N PHE A 60 -9.06 -8.56 3.63
CA PHE A 60 -9.84 -9.05 2.50
C PHE A 60 -9.62 -8.13 1.32
N GLN A 61 -9.09 -8.67 0.25
CA GLN A 61 -8.82 -7.96 -0.98
C GLN A 61 -9.86 -8.30 -2.05
N ILE A 62 -10.65 -7.33 -2.46
CA ILE A 62 -11.59 -7.48 -3.58
C ILE A 62 -10.80 -7.28 -4.87
N ASP A 63 -10.79 -8.29 -5.73
CA ASP A 63 -9.95 -8.43 -6.93
C ASP A 63 -8.45 -8.33 -6.62
N ALA A 64 -7.57 -8.70 -7.55
CA ALA A 64 -6.13 -8.59 -7.35
C ALA A 64 -5.66 -7.12 -7.46
N PRO A 65 -4.70 -6.68 -6.67
CA PRO A 65 -4.04 -5.41 -6.93
C PRO A 65 -3.25 -5.48 -8.24
N PHE A 66 -2.95 -4.31 -8.84
CA PHE A 66 -2.23 -4.27 -10.12
C PHE A 66 -0.72 -4.52 -9.99
N THR A 67 -0.17 -4.39 -8.80
CA THR A 67 1.27 -4.47 -8.57
C THR A 67 1.60 -5.35 -7.37
N VAL A 68 2.77 -5.99 -7.41
CA VAL A 68 3.30 -6.77 -6.28
C VAL A 68 3.61 -5.86 -5.10
N SER A 69 4.11 -4.65 -5.35
CA SER A 69 4.37 -3.67 -4.30
C SER A 69 3.09 -3.28 -3.54
N SER A 70 1.97 -3.06 -4.24
CA SER A 70 0.67 -2.77 -3.62
C SER A 70 0.16 -3.96 -2.79
N PHE A 71 0.32 -5.18 -3.31
CA PHE A 71 0.02 -6.41 -2.58
C PHE A 71 0.81 -6.48 -1.26
N LEU A 72 2.12 -6.26 -1.31
CA LEU A 72 2.99 -6.31 -0.13
C LEU A 72 2.67 -5.23 0.90
N GLN A 73 2.35 -4.02 0.44
CA GLN A 73 1.96 -2.91 1.33
C GLN A 73 0.68 -3.23 2.10
N ARG A 74 -0.31 -3.85 1.45
CA ARG A 74 -1.56 -4.29 2.08
C ARG A 74 -1.33 -5.47 3.02
N MET A 75 -0.61 -6.49 2.57
CA MET A 75 -0.26 -7.64 3.38
C MET A 75 0.54 -7.24 4.62
N GLY A 76 1.47 -6.27 4.48
CA GLY A 76 2.27 -5.74 5.58
C GLY A 76 1.47 -4.99 6.67
N ARG A 77 0.17 -4.75 6.44
CA ARG A 77 -0.75 -4.23 7.47
C ARG A 77 -1.39 -5.31 8.33
N THR A 78 -1.19 -6.58 7.98
CA THR A 78 -1.72 -7.73 8.70
C THR A 78 -0.66 -8.44 9.54
N GLY A 79 -1.06 -9.39 10.35
CA GLY A 79 -0.14 -10.15 11.20
C GLY A 79 -0.04 -9.57 12.61
N ARG A 80 -1.16 -9.59 13.35
CA ARG A 80 -1.25 -9.11 14.73
C ARG A 80 -0.68 -10.13 15.73
N ARG A 81 -0.04 -9.67 16.80
CA ARG A 81 0.39 -10.49 17.95
C ARG A 81 1.21 -11.74 17.57
N GLU A 82 2.26 -11.54 16.79
CA GLU A 82 3.16 -12.62 16.32
C GLU A 82 2.54 -13.61 15.32
N LEU A 83 1.28 -13.43 14.94
CA LEU A 83 0.68 -14.22 13.88
C LEU A 83 1.23 -13.81 12.51
N PRO A 84 1.38 -14.76 11.59
CA PRO A 84 1.81 -14.44 10.23
C PRO A 84 0.77 -13.54 9.53
N PRO A 85 1.21 -12.70 8.58
CA PRO A 85 0.29 -11.93 7.75
C PRO A 85 -0.71 -12.82 7.03
N GLU A 86 -1.99 -12.44 7.07
CA GLU A 86 -3.08 -13.18 6.43
C GLU A 86 -3.84 -12.26 5.47
N MET A 87 -3.92 -12.66 4.20
CA MET A 87 -4.65 -11.95 3.17
C MET A 87 -5.52 -12.90 2.35
N TRP A 88 -6.80 -12.55 2.24
CA TRP A 88 -7.80 -13.30 1.51
C TRP A 88 -8.20 -12.54 0.25
N PHE A 89 -8.18 -13.21 -0.89
CA PHE A 89 -8.64 -12.64 -2.15
C PHE A 89 -10.08 -13.08 -2.43
N VAL A 90 -10.92 -12.11 -2.72
CA VAL A 90 -12.28 -12.30 -3.21
C VAL A 90 -12.31 -11.86 -4.67
N ILE A 91 -12.16 -12.79 -5.57
CA ILE A 91 -12.11 -12.50 -7.02
C ILE A 91 -13.53 -12.50 -7.58
N ARG A 92 -13.87 -11.43 -8.28
CA ARG A 92 -15.16 -11.28 -8.97
C ARG A 92 -14.94 -11.51 -10.45
N GLU A 93 -15.55 -12.55 -10.99
CA GLU A 93 -15.59 -12.83 -12.42
C GLU A 93 -17.01 -12.68 -12.92
N ASP A 94 -17.16 -12.18 -14.12
CA ASP A 94 -18.46 -12.13 -14.79
C ASP A 94 -18.77 -13.51 -15.39
N GLU A 95 -20.02 -13.94 -15.32
CA GLU A 95 -20.45 -15.18 -15.95
C GLU A 95 -20.42 -15.00 -17.47
N PRO A 96 -19.71 -15.85 -18.23
CA PRO A 96 -19.62 -15.70 -19.67
C PRO A 96 -20.98 -15.89 -20.34
N GLU A 97 -21.29 -15.08 -21.34
CA GLU A 97 -22.49 -15.28 -22.15
C GLU A 97 -22.42 -16.61 -22.95
N PRO A 98 -23.57 -17.23 -23.30
CA PRO A 98 -23.61 -18.53 -24.00
C PRO A 98 -22.86 -18.59 -25.34
N ARG A 99 -22.51 -17.42 -25.91
CA ARG A 99 -21.75 -17.29 -27.18
C ARG A 99 -20.48 -16.47 -27.02
N ALA A 100 -19.99 -16.34 -25.78
CA ALA A 100 -18.77 -15.62 -25.50
C ALA A 100 -17.57 -16.21 -26.26
N LEU A 101 -16.66 -15.37 -26.70
CA LEU A 101 -15.40 -15.80 -27.29
C LEU A 101 -14.48 -16.39 -26.23
N LEU A 102 -13.57 -17.27 -26.63
CA LEU A 102 -12.63 -17.92 -25.70
C LEU A 102 -11.93 -16.95 -24.73
N PRO A 103 -11.44 -15.76 -25.14
CA PRO A 103 -10.84 -14.81 -24.22
C PRO A 103 -11.79 -14.29 -23.14
N GLU A 104 -13.09 -14.24 -23.40
CA GLU A 104 -14.12 -13.78 -22.46
C GLU A 104 -14.50 -14.84 -21.42
N THR A 105 -14.18 -16.12 -21.71
CA THR A 105 -14.42 -17.24 -20.79
C THR A 105 -13.26 -17.47 -19.80
N VAL A 106 -12.12 -16.81 -20.01
CA VAL A 106 -10.93 -16.95 -19.16
C VAL A 106 -11.08 -16.09 -17.91
N PRO A 107 -10.88 -16.64 -16.70
CA PRO A 107 -10.95 -15.88 -15.45
C PRO A 107 -9.69 -15.02 -15.24
N TRP A 108 -9.59 -13.93 -16.00
CA TRP A 108 -8.39 -13.08 -16.04
C TRP A 108 -8.01 -12.48 -14.70
N LYS A 109 -8.99 -12.10 -13.87
CA LYS A 109 -8.73 -11.52 -12.56
C LYS A 109 -8.14 -12.55 -11.59
N LEU A 110 -8.63 -13.80 -11.67
CA LEU A 110 -8.07 -14.90 -10.89
C LEU A 110 -6.64 -15.21 -11.34
N LEU A 111 -6.41 -15.31 -12.65
CA LEU A 111 -5.07 -15.55 -13.20
C LEU A 111 -4.08 -14.43 -12.83
N GLN A 112 -4.52 -13.17 -12.88
CA GLN A 112 -3.73 -12.04 -12.41
C GLN A 112 -3.36 -12.18 -10.94
N GLY A 113 -4.32 -12.55 -10.09
CA GLY A 113 -4.06 -12.77 -8.65
C GLY A 113 -3.04 -13.87 -8.40
N ILE A 114 -3.18 -15.00 -9.09
CA ILE A 114 -2.24 -16.14 -8.99
C ILE A 114 -0.85 -15.72 -9.46
N ALA A 115 -0.75 -15.09 -10.64
CA ALA A 115 0.53 -14.66 -11.20
C ALA A 115 1.25 -13.66 -10.29
N LEU A 116 0.52 -12.72 -9.68
CA LEU A 116 1.07 -11.75 -8.75
C LEU A 116 1.67 -12.42 -7.50
N ILE A 117 0.96 -13.40 -6.94
CA ILE A 117 1.43 -14.16 -5.78
C ILE A 117 2.67 -15.00 -6.14
N GLN A 118 2.65 -15.66 -7.31
CA GLN A 118 3.79 -16.45 -7.78
C GLN A 118 5.03 -15.59 -8.03
N LEU A 119 4.89 -14.44 -8.69
CA LEU A 119 6.00 -13.49 -8.89
C LEU A 119 6.70 -13.14 -7.57
N TYR A 120 5.93 -12.94 -6.50
CA TYR A 120 6.53 -12.63 -5.21
C TYR A 120 7.09 -13.88 -4.51
N LEU A 121 6.34 -14.98 -4.43
CA LEU A 121 6.73 -16.15 -3.63
C LEU A 121 7.86 -16.95 -4.30
N GLU A 122 7.79 -17.13 -5.60
CA GLU A 122 8.74 -17.96 -6.36
C GLU A 122 9.93 -17.14 -6.86
N GLU A 123 9.67 -16.00 -7.50
CA GLU A 123 10.71 -15.18 -8.13
C GLU A 123 11.29 -14.09 -7.20
N ARG A 124 10.64 -13.85 -6.06
CA ARG A 124 10.99 -12.72 -5.15
C ARG A 124 11.01 -11.38 -5.88
N TRP A 125 10.24 -11.27 -6.95
CA TRP A 125 10.19 -10.10 -7.80
C TRP A 125 9.22 -9.05 -7.24
N VAL A 126 9.66 -7.81 -7.29
CA VAL A 126 8.84 -6.61 -7.01
C VAL A 126 9.17 -5.59 -8.09
N GLU A 127 8.20 -4.77 -8.46
CA GLU A 127 8.41 -3.74 -9.48
C GLU A 127 9.63 -2.88 -9.17
N PRO A 128 10.59 -2.75 -10.11
CA PRO A 128 11.72 -1.86 -9.91
C PRO A 128 11.25 -0.40 -9.89
N PRO A 129 11.93 0.46 -9.16
CA PRO A 129 11.60 1.87 -9.16
C PRO A 129 11.81 2.48 -10.55
N ARG A 130 10.94 3.43 -10.90
CA ARG A 130 11.02 4.13 -12.19
C ARG A 130 12.18 5.13 -12.18
N LEU A 131 13.28 4.78 -12.83
CA LEU A 131 14.48 5.64 -12.93
C LEU A 131 14.41 6.66 -14.08
N GLU A 132 13.34 6.66 -14.85
CA GLU A 132 13.17 7.53 -16.04
C GLU A 132 13.00 9.01 -15.66
N ARG A 133 12.45 9.29 -14.51
CA ARG A 133 12.25 10.65 -13.98
C ARG A 133 13.27 10.95 -12.89
N LEU A 134 13.82 12.19 -12.94
CA LEU A 134 14.69 12.65 -11.87
C LEU A 134 13.87 12.84 -10.58
N PRO A 135 14.25 12.19 -9.47
CA PRO A 135 13.46 12.17 -8.25
C PRO A 135 13.75 13.39 -7.35
N TYR A 136 13.57 14.61 -7.84
CA TYR A 136 13.91 15.84 -7.11
C TYR A 136 13.22 15.96 -5.74
N SER A 137 11.96 15.59 -5.63
CA SER A 137 11.28 15.57 -4.33
C SER A 137 11.93 14.62 -3.33
N LEU A 138 12.39 13.46 -3.80
CA LEU A 138 13.10 12.51 -2.96
C LEU A 138 14.49 13.02 -2.57
N VAL A 139 15.20 13.70 -3.48
CA VAL A 139 16.47 14.39 -3.18
C VAL A 139 16.25 15.42 -2.08
N TYR A 140 15.20 16.25 -2.19
CA TYR A 140 14.86 17.22 -1.15
C TYR A 140 14.62 16.55 0.20
N HIS A 141 13.75 15.55 0.27
CA HIS A 141 13.47 14.86 1.52
C HIS A 141 14.70 14.17 2.11
N GLN A 142 15.54 13.55 1.27
CA GLN A 142 16.77 12.92 1.72
C GLN A 142 17.79 13.95 2.24
N THR A 143 17.84 15.12 1.60
CA THR A 143 18.66 16.27 2.05
C THR A 143 18.23 16.73 3.44
N MET A 144 16.94 16.98 3.61
CA MET A 144 16.38 17.43 4.90
C MET A 144 16.59 16.38 6.00
N SER A 145 16.35 15.11 5.68
CA SER A 145 16.59 14.00 6.62
C SER A 145 18.06 13.89 7.03
N THR A 146 18.97 14.06 6.08
CA THR A 146 20.41 14.02 6.35
C THR A 146 20.87 15.18 7.24
N LEU A 147 20.37 16.39 6.98
CA LEU A 147 20.66 17.56 7.82
C LEU A 147 20.07 17.41 9.23
N ALA A 148 18.85 16.89 9.34
CA ALA A 148 18.25 16.62 10.65
C ALA A 148 19.04 15.59 11.47
N ALA A 149 19.59 14.58 10.84
CA ALA A 149 20.35 13.52 11.50
C ALA A 149 21.81 13.90 11.82
N CYS A 150 22.45 14.69 10.97
CA CYS A 150 23.89 14.97 11.04
C CYS A 150 24.22 16.41 11.47
N GLY A 151 23.23 17.29 11.57
CA GLY A 151 23.43 18.71 11.82
C GLY A 151 23.91 19.48 10.58
N GLU A 152 24.58 20.59 10.81
CA GLU A 152 25.11 21.46 9.76
C GLU A 152 26.19 20.76 8.92
N MET A 153 26.07 20.85 7.62
CA MET A 153 27.02 20.28 6.65
C MET A 153 27.34 21.28 5.54
N SER A 154 28.54 21.21 5.01
CA SER A 154 28.86 21.97 3.80
C SER A 154 28.06 21.40 2.60
N PRO A 155 27.68 22.24 1.62
CA PRO A 155 26.97 21.77 0.42
C PRO A 155 27.72 20.66 -0.31
N ALA A 156 29.05 20.72 -0.36
CA ALA A 156 29.87 19.67 -0.99
C ALA A 156 29.80 18.34 -0.24
N ALA A 157 29.87 18.36 1.08
CA ALA A 157 29.75 17.16 1.93
C ALA A 157 28.35 16.55 1.81
N LEU A 158 27.32 17.38 1.77
CA LEU A 158 25.94 16.97 1.61
C LEU A 158 25.72 16.31 0.23
N ALA A 159 26.17 16.95 -0.85
CA ALA A 159 26.11 16.41 -2.20
C ALA A 159 26.84 15.06 -2.31
N SER A 160 28.07 14.96 -1.78
CA SER A 160 28.82 13.70 -1.80
C SER A 160 28.12 12.57 -1.09
N ARG A 161 27.36 12.85 -0.04
CA ARG A 161 26.62 11.85 0.72
C ARG A 161 25.32 11.41 0.05
N ILE A 162 24.61 12.33 -0.58
CA ILE A 162 23.30 12.07 -1.17
C ILE A 162 23.45 11.52 -2.60
N LEU A 163 24.27 12.12 -3.43
CA LEU A 163 24.41 11.75 -4.84
C LEU A 163 25.12 10.41 -5.07
N THR A 164 25.68 9.80 -4.03
CA THR A 164 26.20 8.43 -4.09
C THR A 164 25.12 7.35 -4.05
N LEU A 165 23.91 7.71 -3.65
CA LEU A 165 22.81 6.76 -3.64
C LEU A 165 22.41 6.40 -5.09
N PRO A 166 22.18 5.11 -5.41
CA PRO A 166 21.94 4.65 -6.78
C PRO A 166 20.84 5.42 -7.54
N TYR A 167 19.80 5.85 -6.83
CA TYR A 167 18.66 6.57 -7.41
C TYR A 167 18.97 8.01 -7.81
N PHE A 168 20.04 8.59 -7.27
CA PHE A 168 20.41 9.98 -7.50
C PHE A 168 21.59 10.14 -8.45
N HIS A 169 22.16 9.06 -8.99
CA HIS A 169 23.30 9.11 -9.90
C HIS A 169 23.06 9.96 -11.17
N ARG A 170 21.78 10.16 -11.53
CA ARG A 170 21.40 10.98 -12.70
C ARG A 170 21.17 12.45 -12.36
N VAL A 171 21.18 12.79 -11.09
CA VAL A 171 21.07 14.18 -10.64
C VAL A 171 22.45 14.79 -10.71
N SER A 172 22.60 15.85 -11.51
CA SER A 172 23.88 16.53 -11.63
C SER A 172 24.20 17.33 -10.38
N GLN A 173 25.48 17.63 -10.16
CA GLN A 173 25.88 18.52 -9.06
C GLN A 173 25.33 19.94 -9.24
N GLU A 174 25.08 20.36 -10.47
CA GLU A 174 24.47 21.65 -10.78
C GLU A 174 23.03 21.70 -10.39
N ASP A 175 22.24 20.66 -10.74
CA ASP A 175 20.85 20.52 -10.31
C ASP A 175 20.72 20.46 -8.78
N PHE A 176 21.70 19.88 -8.10
CA PHE A 176 21.70 19.79 -6.64
C PHE A 176 21.98 21.13 -5.94
N ARG A 177 22.63 22.09 -6.64
CA ARG A 177 22.93 23.42 -6.11
C ARG A 177 21.79 24.42 -6.28
N THR A 178 20.87 24.16 -7.19
CA THR A 178 19.71 25.00 -7.48
C THR A 178 18.59 24.75 -6.50
#